data_b6bd0ac47e04d7803aa249e8ccd23561
#
_entry.id   b6bd0ac47e04d7803aa249e8ccd23561
#
_cell.length_a   1.000
_cell.length_b   1.000
_cell.length_c   1.000
_cell.angle_alpha   90.00
_cell.angle_beta   90.00
_cell.angle_gamma   90.00
#
_symmetry.space_group_name_H-M   'P 1'
#
loop_
_entity.id
_entity.type
_entity.pdbx_description
1 polymer ?
#
loop_
_entity_poly.entity_id
_entity_poly.type
_entity_poly.pdbx_seq_one_letter_code
_entity_poly.pdbx_strand_id
1 'polypeptide(L)'
;MAFIDKGVEKISPEYLYYLLRAKDWSKGTNKAVMGATLNKATLSTIKIQLHEYDNQLEIVNMLNRVSSSIDFRKQQLTKLDELIKARFVEMFGDPDQNPKGWPLVSITEIIRDKASNGFFAKRDAYKDDGNVQILGVSNVVNRMYSNTKELPRTDATQAEKEKYSVKYGDMLFCRSSLVADGIGKASIVAKGTFPNVLFECHVIRLSLDLQKCVPEFVQVLSTTPFFRRQIIAQSKTATMTTIGQDGILKSSVVLPPIDLQNQFADFVAEVDKSKLFAELFAQNACILAENRSK
;
A
#
# COMPACT_ATOMS: atom_id res chain seq x y z
N MET A 1 5.03 -3.66 27.43
CA MET A 1 4.41 -3.73 28.79
C MET A 1 5.16 -4.81 29.54
N ALA A 2 5.59 -4.57 30.76
CA ALA A 2 6.20 -5.56 31.64
C ALA A 2 5.25 -5.83 32.81
N PHE A 3 5.13 -7.06 33.25
CA PHE A 3 4.37 -7.43 34.43
C PHE A 3 5.17 -8.40 35.30
N ILE A 4 4.86 -8.42 36.57
CA ILE A 4 5.50 -9.31 37.56
C ILE A 4 4.41 -10.26 38.04
N ASP A 5 4.62 -11.56 37.83
CA ASP A 5 3.81 -12.61 38.42
C ASP A 5 4.07 -12.68 39.91
N LYS A 6 3.02 -12.54 40.73
CA LYS A 6 3.10 -12.66 42.20
C LYS A 6 2.71 -14.04 42.71
N GLY A 7 2.57 -15.02 41.82
CA GLY A 7 2.54 -16.45 42.18
C GLY A 7 1.22 -16.97 42.77
N VAL A 8 0.09 -16.33 42.54
CA VAL A 8 -1.21 -16.83 43.03
C VAL A 8 -1.81 -17.88 42.12
N GLU A 9 -1.60 -17.77 40.80
CA GLU A 9 -1.97 -18.77 39.79
C GLU A 9 -0.89 -18.88 38.72
N LYS A 10 -0.64 -20.08 38.20
CA LYS A 10 0.31 -20.26 37.09
C LYS A 10 -0.22 -19.59 35.84
N ILE A 11 0.48 -18.58 35.35
CA ILE A 11 0.18 -17.92 34.08
C ILE A 11 1.42 -17.86 33.20
N SER A 12 1.29 -18.29 31.95
CA SER A 12 2.33 -18.12 30.95
C SER A 12 2.41 -16.64 30.53
N PRO A 13 3.61 -16.01 30.55
CA PRO A 13 3.82 -14.66 30.05
C PRO A 13 3.38 -14.47 28.61
N GLU A 14 3.66 -15.44 27.75
CA GLU A 14 3.28 -15.43 26.34
C GLU A 14 1.76 -15.56 26.17
N TYR A 15 1.10 -16.38 26.99
CA TYR A 15 -0.36 -16.49 26.99
C TYR A 15 -0.99 -15.14 27.35
N LEU A 16 -0.51 -14.50 28.42
CA LEU A 16 -0.98 -13.18 28.81
C LEU A 16 -0.73 -12.12 27.73
N TYR A 17 0.42 -12.17 27.05
CA TYR A 17 0.70 -11.29 25.91
C TYR A 17 -0.36 -11.41 24.82
N TYR A 18 -0.69 -12.63 24.39
CA TYR A 18 -1.70 -12.86 23.36
C TYR A 18 -3.09 -12.45 23.80
N LEU A 19 -3.46 -12.75 25.04
CA LEU A 19 -4.75 -12.41 25.61
C LEU A 19 -4.94 -10.87 25.69
N LEU A 20 -3.93 -10.15 26.13
CA LEU A 20 -3.97 -8.69 26.20
C LEU A 20 -3.93 -8.05 24.81
N ARG A 21 -3.25 -8.67 23.84
CA ARG A 21 -3.22 -8.20 22.46
C ARG A 21 -4.57 -8.36 21.75
N ALA A 22 -5.30 -9.43 22.03
CA ALA A 22 -6.63 -9.71 21.45
C ALA A 22 -7.73 -8.83 22.06
N LYS A 23 -7.49 -8.19 23.22
CA LYS A 23 -8.49 -7.39 23.92
C LYS A 23 -8.79 -6.08 23.19
N ASP A 24 -10.08 -5.77 23.05
CA ASP A 24 -10.54 -4.46 22.59
C ASP A 24 -10.32 -3.40 23.67
N TRP A 25 -9.31 -2.55 23.48
CA TRP A 25 -8.95 -1.47 24.39
C TRP A 25 -9.74 -0.19 24.16
N SER A 26 -10.63 -0.13 23.18
CA SER A 26 -11.49 1.04 22.93
C SER A 26 -12.58 1.18 24.00
N LYS A 27 -12.92 0.08 24.66
CA LYS A 27 -13.92 0.04 25.73
C LYS A 27 -13.24 0.29 27.07
N GLY A 28 -13.64 1.36 27.77
CA GLY A 28 -13.16 1.69 29.12
C GLY A 28 -11.93 2.60 29.19
N THR A 29 -11.48 3.17 28.07
CA THR A 29 -10.44 4.19 28.05
C THR A 29 -11.07 5.60 27.98
N ASN A 30 -10.56 6.53 28.80
CA ASN A 30 -10.95 7.93 28.66
C ASN A 30 -10.38 8.50 27.37
N LYS A 31 -11.25 9.06 26.51
CA LYS A 31 -10.82 9.80 25.32
C LYS A 31 -10.21 11.13 25.80
N ALA A 32 -8.89 11.19 25.90
CA ALA A 32 -8.18 12.45 26.05
C ALA A 32 -7.98 13.13 24.69
N VAL A 33 -7.75 14.43 24.69
CA VAL A 33 -7.59 15.26 23.47
C VAL A 33 -6.43 14.77 22.56
N MET A 34 -5.49 13.98 23.08
CA MET A 34 -4.33 13.44 22.35
C MET A 34 -4.23 11.90 22.37
N GLY A 35 -5.36 11.18 22.47
CA GLY A 35 -5.40 9.72 22.44
C GLY A 35 -6.02 9.08 23.69
N ALA A 36 -6.24 7.76 23.64
CA ALA A 36 -6.76 7.01 24.77
C ALA A 36 -5.64 6.72 25.77
N THR A 37 -5.84 7.06 27.06
CA THR A 37 -4.89 6.75 28.12
C THR A 37 -5.37 5.55 28.93
N LEU A 38 -4.45 4.61 29.16
CA LEU A 38 -4.65 3.45 30.02
C LEU A 38 -3.86 3.66 31.31
N ASN A 39 -4.56 3.76 32.44
CA ASN A 39 -3.95 3.96 33.76
C ASN A 39 -3.97 2.65 34.59
N LYS A 40 -3.20 2.64 35.69
CA LYS A 40 -3.09 1.50 36.61
C LYS A 40 -4.45 1.08 37.19
N ALA A 41 -5.31 2.03 37.50
CA ALA A 41 -6.63 1.75 38.08
C ALA A 41 -7.50 1.01 37.05
N THR A 42 -7.55 1.48 35.83
CA THR A 42 -8.27 0.80 34.73
C THR A 42 -7.71 -0.60 34.48
N LEU A 43 -6.38 -0.77 34.45
CA LEU A 43 -5.75 -2.09 34.29
C LEU A 43 -6.14 -3.06 35.40
N SER A 44 -6.21 -2.61 36.67
CA SER A 44 -6.55 -3.47 37.82
C SER A 44 -8.01 -3.92 37.84
N THR A 45 -8.91 -3.26 37.10
CA THR A 45 -10.32 -3.69 36.97
C THR A 45 -10.60 -4.69 35.87
N ILE A 46 -9.61 -4.96 35.02
CA ILE A 46 -9.77 -5.86 33.88
C ILE A 46 -9.84 -7.30 34.39
N LYS A 47 -10.97 -7.95 34.14
CA LYS A 47 -11.12 -9.39 34.34
C LYS A 47 -10.67 -10.14 33.11
N ILE A 48 -9.83 -11.15 33.29
CA ILE A 48 -9.37 -12.07 32.28
C ILE A 48 -9.80 -13.48 32.67
N GLN A 49 -10.20 -14.27 31.68
CA GLN A 49 -10.48 -15.68 31.89
C GLN A 49 -9.20 -16.47 31.65
N LEU A 50 -8.77 -17.24 32.63
CA LEU A 50 -7.58 -18.07 32.54
C LEU A 50 -7.99 -19.51 32.23
N HIS A 51 -7.28 -20.11 31.28
CA HIS A 51 -7.30 -21.54 31.04
C HIS A 51 -6.33 -22.25 31.99
N GLU A 52 -6.50 -23.55 32.20
CA GLU A 52 -5.51 -24.40 32.86
C GLU A 52 -4.13 -24.22 32.21
N TYR A 53 -3.06 -24.31 33.02
CA TYR A 53 -1.71 -23.94 32.58
C TYR A 53 -1.24 -24.73 31.34
N ASP A 54 -1.53 -26.02 31.25
CA ASP A 54 -1.18 -26.85 30.10
C ASP A 54 -1.92 -26.39 28.83
N ASN A 55 -3.19 -26.01 28.94
CA ASN A 55 -3.96 -25.45 27.85
C ASN A 55 -3.42 -24.06 27.42
N GLN A 56 -2.92 -23.24 28.37
CA GLN A 56 -2.25 -21.98 28.04
C GLN A 56 -1.03 -22.22 27.14
N LEU A 57 -0.21 -23.22 27.46
CA LEU A 57 0.99 -23.57 26.68
C LEU A 57 0.62 -24.09 25.27
N GLU A 58 -0.43 -24.91 25.16
CA GLU A 58 -0.91 -25.37 23.85
C GLU A 58 -1.40 -24.22 22.99
N ILE A 59 -2.19 -23.28 23.56
CA ILE A 59 -2.67 -22.09 22.87
C ILE A 59 -1.48 -21.24 22.40
N VAL A 60 -0.50 -21.00 23.27
CA VAL A 60 0.72 -20.24 22.92
C VAL A 60 1.49 -20.90 21.78
N ASN A 61 1.71 -22.21 21.84
CA ASN A 61 2.38 -22.96 20.77
C ASN A 61 1.66 -22.79 19.42
N MET A 62 0.32 -22.90 19.44
CA MET A 62 -0.48 -22.72 18.21
C MET A 62 -0.37 -21.30 17.67
N LEU A 63 -0.52 -20.27 18.52
CA LEU A 63 -0.43 -18.86 18.13
C LEU A 63 0.98 -18.49 17.64
N ASN A 64 2.04 -19.01 18.27
CA ASN A 64 3.42 -18.83 17.82
C ASN A 64 3.64 -19.42 16.42
N ARG A 65 3.12 -20.60 16.13
CA ARG A 65 3.19 -21.23 14.79
C ARG A 65 2.48 -20.37 13.74
N VAL A 66 1.29 -19.85 14.06
CA VAL A 66 0.55 -18.96 13.16
C VAL A 66 1.34 -17.64 12.94
N SER A 67 1.84 -17.02 14.01
CA SER A 67 2.64 -15.79 13.93
C SER A 67 3.89 -16.00 13.08
N SER A 68 4.63 -17.07 13.30
CA SER A 68 5.81 -17.43 12.50
C SER A 68 5.46 -17.64 11.02
N SER A 69 4.32 -18.27 10.73
CA SER A 69 3.86 -18.46 9.36
C SER A 69 3.52 -17.13 8.68
N ILE A 70 2.87 -16.20 9.40
CA ILE A 70 2.56 -14.85 8.91
C ILE A 70 3.87 -14.09 8.62
N ASP A 71 4.83 -14.11 9.52
CA ASP A 71 6.10 -13.40 9.36
C ASP A 71 6.93 -13.99 8.20
N PHE A 72 6.93 -15.31 8.04
CA PHE A 72 7.53 -15.96 6.88
C PHE A 72 6.90 -15.50 5.55
N ARG A 73 5.57 -15.40 5.49
CA ARG A 73 4.86 -14.90 4.29
C ARG A 73 5.17 -13.44 4.00
N LYS A 74 5.26 -12.57 5.02
CA LYS A 74 5.70 -11.19 4.85
C LYS A 74 7.11 -11.11 4.26
N GLN A 75 8.03 -11.93 4.75
CA GLN A 75 9.37 -12.03 4.19
C GLN A 75 9.37 -12.51 2.74
N GLN A 76 8.54 -13.49 2.40
CA GLN A 76 8.38 -13.92 1.00
C GLN A 76 7.91 -12.78 0.10
N LEU A 77 6.89 -12.00 0.51
CA LEU A 77 6.41 -10.85 -0.27
C LEU A 77 7.51 -9.83 -0.48
N THR A 78 8.30 -9.52 0.56
CA THR A 78 9.46 -8.62 0.44
C THR A 78 10.49 -9.15 -0.55
N LYS A 79 10.80 -10.46 -0.51
CA LYS A 79 11.74 -11.09 -1.45
C LYS A 79 11.23 -11.09 -2.90
N LEU A 80 9.94 -11.23 -3.11
CA LEU A 80 9.34 -11.13 -4.44
C LEU A 80 9.41 -9.69 -4.98
N ASP A 81 9.26 -8.66 -4.13
CA ASP A 81 9.49 -7.27 -4.52
C ASP A 81 10.96 -6.99 -4.87
N GLU A 82 11.90 -7.53 -4.08
CA GLU A 82 13.34 -7.44 -4.36
C GLU A 82 13.69 -8.15 -5.69
N LEU A 83 13.06 -9.27 -5.98
CA LEU A 83 13.25 -10.02 -7.23
C LEU A 83 12.83 -9.20 -8.46
N ILE A 84 11.69 -8.49 -8.40
CA ILE A 84 11.26 -7.59 -9.47
C ILE A 84 12.32 -6.49 -9.71
N LYS A 85 12.83 -5.87 -8.64
CA LYS A 85 13.87 -4.83 -8.74
C LYS A 85 15.18 -5.37 -9.29
N ALA A 86 15.61 -6.54 -8.85
CA ALA A 86 16.82 -7.19 -9.35
C ALA A 86 16.70 -7.51 -10.86
N ARG A 87 15.54 -8.05 -11.28
CA ARG A 87 15.27 -8.32 -12.69
C ARG A 87 15.24 -7.05 -13.54
N PHE A 88 14.69 -5.96 -13.00
CA PHE A 88 14.72 -4.65 -13.66
C PHE A 88 16.16 -4.20 -13.93
N VAL A 89 17.05 -4.25 -12.93
CA VAL A 89 18.46 -3.86 -13.07
C VAL A 89 19.21 -4.81 -14.02
N GLU A 90 18.93 -6.09 -13.96
CA GLU A 90 19.53 -7.09 -14.89
C GLU A 90 19.16 -6.78 -16.35
N MET A 91 17.88 -6.51 -16.61
CA MET A 91 17.38 -6.30 -17.97
C MET A 91 17.73 -4.92 -18.52
N PHE A 92 17.66 -3.88 -17.70
CA PHE A 92 17.76 -2.49 -18.16
C PHE A 92 19.01 -1.75 -17.69
N GLY A 93 19.71 -2.27 -16.69
CA GLY A 93 20.81 -1.58 -16.00
C GLY A 93 20.30 -0.58 -14.94
N ASP A 94 21.23 0.03 -14.24
CA ASP A 94 20.91 1.16 -13.33
C ASP A 94 20.58 2.40 -14.18
N PRO A 95 19.37 2.99 -14.03
CA PRO A 95 18.98 4.15 -14.80
C PRO A 95 19.86 5.40 -14.59
N ASP A 96 20.53 5.51 -13.45
CA ASP A 96 21.48 6.61 -13.19
C ASP A 96 22.72 6.53 -14.06
N GLN A 97 23.26 5.35 -14.21
CA GLN A 97 24.46 5.11 -15.00
C GLN A 97 24.13 4.84 -16.47
N ASN A 98 22.91 4.35 -16.74
CA ASN A 98 22.43 3.96 -18.05
C ASN A 98 23.49 3.18 -18.86
N PRO A 99 24.01 2.05 -18.34
CA PRO A 99 25.14 1.35 -18.95
C PRO A 99 24.80 0.75 -20.32
N LYS A 100 23.52 0.62 -20.63
CA LYS A 100 23.01 0.10 -21.91
C LYS A 100 22.73 1.18 -22.93
N GLY A 101 22.88 2.47 -22.57
CA GLY A 101 22.70 3.61 -23.47
C GLY A 101 21.27 3.79 -23.98
N TRP A 102 20.27 3.43 -23.16
CA TRP A 102 18.87 3.67 -23.54
C TRP A 102 18.58 5.16 -23.77
N PRO A 103 17.71 5.50 -24.72
CA PRO A 103 17.27 6.89 -24.86
C PRO A 103 16.73 7.46 -23.56
N LEU A 104 17.17 8.65 -23.20
CA LEU A 104 16.61 9.44 -22.09
C LEU A 104 15.62 10.44 -22.68
N VAL A 105 14.35 10.26 -22.35
CA VAL A 105 13.25 11.07 -22.86
C VAL A 105 12.49 11.76 -21.73
N SER A 106 11.77 12.84 -22.03
CA SER A 106 10.85 13.45 -21.08
C SER A 106 9.68 12.49 -20.79
N ILE A 107 9.19 12.44 -19.55
CA ILE A 107 7.98 11.69 -19.22
C ILE A 107 6.78 12.15 -20.07
N THR A 108 6.80 13.41 -20.55
CA THR A 108 5.76 13.96 -21.45
C THR A 108 5.68 13.25 -22.79
N GLU A 109 6.74 12.57 -23.22
CA GLU A 109 6.79 11.86 -24.49
C GLU A 109 6.12 10.49 -24.44
N ILE A 110 5.94 9.94 -23.22
CA ILE A 110 5.35 8.63 -22.98
C ILE A 110 3.94 8.69 -22.38
N ILE A 111 3.35 9.88 -22.26
CA ILE A 111 1.95 10.04 -21.85
C ILE A 111 1.08 10.34 -23.07
N ARG A 112 -0.18 9.85 -23.04
CA ARG A 112 -1.18 10.06 -24.08
C ARG A 112 -1.95 11.35 -23.88
N ASP A 113 -2.35 11.62 -22.62
CA ASP A 113 -3.21 12.74 -22.24
C ASP A 113 -2.48 13.68 -21.28
N LYS A 114 -2.98 14.91 -21.09
CA LYS A 114 -2.45 15.84 -20.09
C LYS A 114 -2.60 15.25 -18.68
N ALA A 115 -1.59 15.50 -17.84
CA ALA A 115 -1.66 15.19 -16.42
C ALA A 115 -2.91 15.84 -15.78
N SER A 116 -3.55 15.14 -14.84
CA SER A 116 -4.75 15.64 -14.19
C SER A 116 -4.74 15.36 -12.69
N ASN A 117 -5.24 16.33 -11.90
CA ASN A 117 -5.63 16.07 -10.51
C ASN A 117 -6.97 15.34 -10.48
N GLY A 118 -7.22 14.60 -9.43
CA GLY A 118 -8.43 13.80 -9.28
C GLY A 118 -9.64 14.58 -8.78
N PHE A 119 -10.70 13.85 -8.57
CA PHE A 119 -12.00 14.29 -8.10
C PHE A 119 -11.91 14.87 -6.67
N PHE A 120 -12.57 15.99 -6.44
CA PHE A 120 -12.67 16.59 -5.12
C PHE A 120 -14.05 16.28 -4.51
N ALA A 121 -14.07 15.51 -3.42
CA ALA A 121 -15.23 15.34 -2.57
C ALA A 121 -15.00 16.02 -1.22
N LYS A 122 -15.99 16.72 -0.69
CA LYS A 122 -15.96 17.19 0.69
C LYS A 122 -16.01 15.99 1.64
N ARG A 123 -15.43 16.13 2.84
CA ARG A 123 -15.37 15.04 3.81
C ARG A 123 -16.73 14.51 4.26
N ASP A 124 -17.72 15.37 4.29
CA ASP A 124 -19.13 15.08 4.65
C ASP A 124 -19.96 14.52 3.48
N ALA A 125 -19.40 14.50 2.26
CA ALA A 125 -20.06 13.95 1.08
C ALA A 125 -19.91 12.43 0.94
N TYR A 126 -19.06 11.79 1.76
CA TYR A 126 -18.87 10.34 1.72
C TYR A 126 -20.05 9.62 2.39
N LYS A 127 -20.58 8.58 1.74
CA LYS A 127 -21.72 7.80 2.17
C LYS A 127 -21.69 6.38 1.59
N ASP A 128 -22.32 5.42 2.23
CA ASP A 128 -22.24 4.00 1.83
C ASP A 128 -22.94 3.70 0.50
N ASP A 129 -24.01 4.45 0.16
CA ASP A 129 -24.84 4.30 -1.03
C ASP A 129 -24.41 5.19 -2.22
N GLY A 130 -23.22 5.82 -2.15
CA GLY A 130 -22.69 6.68 -3.21
C GLY A 130 -22.57 5.94 -4.56
N ASN A 131 -22.78 6.68 -5.66
CA ASN A 131 -22.79 6.11 -7.01
C ASN A 131 -21.41 5.89 -7.63
N VAL A 132 -20.32 6.32 -6.94
CA VAL A 132 -18.93 6.08 -7.32
C VAL A 132 -18.09 5.66 -6.12
N GLN A 133 -16.97 5.01 -6.41
CA GLN A 133 -15.94 4.63 -5.45
C GLN A 133 -14.71 5.53 -5.64
N ILE A 134 -14.05 5.92 -4.55
CA ILE A 134 -12.96 6.88 -4.57
C ILE A 134 -11.64 6.22 -4.16
N LEU A 135 -10.68 6.24 -5.07
CA LEU A 135 -9.33 5.76 -4.88
C LEU A 135 -8.46 6.90 -4.34
N GLY A 136 -8.02 6.77 -3.10
CA GLY A 136 -7.24 7.77 -2.40
C GLY A 136 -5.75 7.44 -2.34
N VAL A 137 -4.97 8.31 -1.68
CA VAL A 137 -3.50 8.16 -1.53
C VAL A 137 -3.13 6.81 -0.91
N SER A 138 -3.86 6.34 0.10
CA SER A 138 -3.59 5.05 0.75
C SER A 138 -3.73 3.85 -0.18
N ASN A 139 -4.50 4.01 -1.26
CA ASN A 139 -4.71 2.99 -2.28
C ASN A 139 -3.63 2.99 -3.37
N VAL A 140 -2.77 4.01 -3.39
CA VAL A 140 -1.73 4.25 -4.42
C VAL A 140 -0.33 3.92 -3.91
N VAL A 141 0.01 4.38 -2.70
CA VAL A 141 1.40 4.33 -2.22
C VAL A 141 1.87 2.91 -1.87
N ASN A 142 3.18 2.67 -2.06
CA ASN A 142 3.90 1.44 -1.67
C ASN A 142 3.34 0.15 -2.31
N ARG A 143 2.87 0.22 -3.55
CA ARG A 143 2.38 -0.94 -4.31
C ARG A 143 2.57 -0.79 -5.81
N MET A 144 2.62 -1.90 -6.50
CA MET A 144 2.67 -1.93 -7.97
C MET A 144 1.32 -1.49 -8.55
N TYR A 145 0.26 -2.16 -8.17
CA TYR A 145 -1.10 -1.89 -8.63
C TYR A 145 -1.92 -1.19 -7.56
N SER A 146 -2.68 -0.18 -7.95
CA SER A 146 -3.60 0.52 -7.05
C SER A 146 -4.60 -0.46 -6.44
N ASN A 147 -4.86 -0.34 -5.13
CA ASN A 147 -5.87 -1.16 -4.47
C ASN A 147 -7.27 -0.59 -4.77
N THR A 148 -8.07 -1.34 -5.51
CA THR A 148 -9.44 -0.97 -5.91
C THR A 148 -10.51 -1.67 -5.08
N LYS A 149 -10.14 -2.35 -3.98
CA LYS A 149 -11.07 -3.03 -3.07
C LYS A 149 -11.43 -2.12 -1.89
N GLU A 150 -12.67 -2.26 -1.42
CA GLU A 150 -13.16 -1.59 -0.20
C GLU A 150 -12.93 -0.07 -0.20
N LEU A 151 -13.26 0.56 -1.32
CA LEU A 151 -13.09 2.00 -1.49
C LEU A 151 -14.28 2.76 -0.87
N PRO A 152 -14.04 3.93 -0.25
CA PRO A 152 -15.10 4.81 0.20
C PRO A 152 -15.93 5.29 -0.98
N ARG A 153 -17.20 5.60 -0.75
CA ARG A 153 -18.15 5.96 -1.79
C ARG A 153 -18.66 7.39 -1.61
N THR A 154 -19.05 7.99 -2.73
CA THR A 154 -19.69 9.32 -2.79
C THR A 154 -20.50 9.41 -4.07
N ASP A 155 -21.13 10.57 -4.30
CA ASP A 155 -21.79 10.83 -5.58
C ASP A 155 -20.93 11.65 -6.52
N ALA A 156 -21.04 11.34 -7.80
CA ALA A 156 -20.46 12.10 -8.89
C ALA A 156 -21.44 12.17 -10.07
N THR A 157 -21.39 13.27 -10.80
CA THR A 157 -22.11 13.48 -12.04
C THR A 157 -21.54 12.63 -13.18
N GLN A 158 -22.27 12.46 -14.27
CA GLN A 158 -21.81 11.70 -15.43
C GLN A 158 -20.51 12.32 -16.03
N ALA A 159 -20.44 13.64 -16.12
CA ALA A 159 -19.24 14.34 -16.61
C ALA A 159 -18.00 14.11 -15.70
N GLU A 160 -18.19 14.07 -14.38
CA GLU A 160 -17.12 13.76 -13.42
C GLU A 160 -16.68 12.29 -13.53
N LYS A 161 -17.63 11.36 -13.73
CA LYS A 161 -17.31 9.95 -13.99
C LYS A 161 -16.43 9.81 -15.23
N GLU A 162 -16.81 10.43 -16.34
CA GLU A 162 -16.02 10.41 -17.58
C GLU A 162 -14.63 11.00 -17.41
N LYS A 163 -14.50 12.09 -16.66
CA LYS A 163 -13.25 12.80 -16.45
C LYS A 163 -12.29 12.08 -15.50
N TYR A 164 -12.80 11.49 -14.42
CA TYR A 164 -11.97 11.00 -13.30
C TYR A 164 -11.94 9.48 -13.17
N SER A 165 -12.65 8.72 -14.00
CA SER A 165 -12.56 7.26 -14.01
C SER A 165 -11.16 6.78 -14.30
N VAL A 166 -10.73 5.74 -13.58
CA VAL A 166 -9.44 5.10 -13.77
C VAL A 166 -9.53 3.95 -14.76
N LYS A 167 -8.45 3.73 -15.52
CA LYS A 167 -8.33 2.63 -16.49
C LYS A 167 -6.89 2.12 -16.56
N TYR A 168 -6.70 0.92 -17.11
CA TYR A 168 -5.36 0.39 -17.38
C TYR A 168 -4.55 1.38 -18.24
N GLY A 169 -3.28 1.55 -17.88
CA GLY A 169 -2.40 2.56 -18.47
C GLY A 169 -2.41 3.89 -17.71
N ASP A 170 -3.30 4.07 -16.72
CA ASP A 170 -3.20 5.21 -15.81
C ASP A 170 -2.16 4.91 -14.72
N MET A 171 -1.21 5.82 -14.55
CA MET A 171 -0.27 5.85 -13.45
C MET A 171 -0.66 6.95 -12.48
N LEU A 172 -0.85 6.57 -11.23
CA LEU A 172 -1.40 7.41 -10.18
C LEU A 172 -0.30 7.78 -9.18
N PHE A 173 -0.05 9.08 -9.00
CA PHE A 173 1.01 9.61 -8.14
C PHE A 173 0.43 10.24 -6.88
N CYS A 174 1.03 9.97 -5.73
CA CYS A 174 0.75 10.68 -4.49
C CYS A 174 1.17 12.16 -4.61
N ARG A 175 0.18 13.07 -4.55
CA ARG A 175 0.38 14.51 -4.68
C ARG A 175 0.79 15.19 -3.39
N SER A 176 0.43 14.63 -2.24
CA SER A 176 0.71 15.22 -0.93
C SER A 176 0.99 14.15 0.12
N SER A 177 2.00 14.39 0.96
CA SER A 177 2.42 13.44 1.99
C SER A 177 2.89 14.17 3.25
N LEU A 178 2.59 13.59 4.41
CA LEU A 178 3.10 14.07 5.69
C LEU A 178 4.60 13.77 5.86
N VAL A 179 5.13 12.80 5.12
CA VAL A 179 6.55 12.45 5.10
C VAL A 179 7.13 12.67 3.72
N ALA A 180 8.30 13.29 3.62
CA ALA A 180 8.93 13.63 2.35
C ALA A 180 9.11 12.41 1.42
N ASP A 181 9.48 11.25 1.97
CA ASP A 181 9.64 10.03 1.18
C ASP A 181 8.33 9.51 0.55
N GLY A 182 7.18 9.89 1.08
CA GLY A 182 5.88 9.50 0.52
C GLY A 182 5.49 10.23 -0.76
N ILE A 183 6.09 11.40 -1.02
CA ILE A 183 5.68 12.25 -2.14
C ILE A 183 6.00 11.61 -3.49
N GLY A 184 5.06 11.69 -4.45
CA GLY A 184 5.22 11.18 -5.79
C GLY A 184 5.47 9.66 -5.87
N LYS A 185 5.23 8.89 -4.80
CA LYS A 185 5.10 7.43 -4.91
C LYS A 185 3.90 7.11 -5.79
N ALA A 186 4.05 6.13 -6.66
CA ALA A 186 3.05 5.85 -7.67
C ALA A 186 2.70 4.37 -7.73
N SER A 187 1.49 4.11 -8.20
CA SER A 187 1.03 2.80 -8.64
C SER A 187 0.34 2.91 -10.00
N ILE A 188 0.17 1.79 -10.67
CA ILE A 188 -0.59 1.70 -11.92
C ILE A 188 -1.96 1.08 -11.67
N VAL A 189 -2.92 1.42 -12.52
CA VAL A 189 -4.20 0.73 -12.55
C VAL A 189 -4.03 -0.60 -13.24
N ALA A 190 -4.40 -1.70 -12.58
CA ALA A 190 -4.29 -3.06 -13.11
C ALA A 190 -5.15 -3.24 -14.39
N LYS A 191 -4.83 -4.28 -15.17
CA LYS A 191 -5.70 -4.71 -16.28
C LYS A 191 -7.07 -5.12 -15.72
N GLY A 192 -8.15 -4.66 -16.35
CA GLY A 192 -9.52 -4.94 -15.94
C GLY A 192 -10.46 -3.77 -16.18
N THR A 193 -11.70 -3.95 -15.74
CA THR A 193 -12.74 -2.94 -15.80
C THR A 193 -13.05 -2.45 -14.40
N PHE A 194 -13.03 -1.14 -14.21
CA PHE A 194 -13.28 -0.49 -12.91
C PHE A 194 -14.46 0.50 -13.04
N PRO A 195 -15.69 0.00 -13.17
CA PRO A 195 -16.83 0.87 -13.35
C PRO A 195 -17.03 1.76 -12.12
N ASN A 196 -17.15 3.06 -12.37
CA ASN A 196 -17.41 4.05 -11.33
C ASN A 196 -16.29 4.16 -10.26
N VAL A 197 -15.04 3.78 -10.55
CA VAL A 197 -13.89 4.05 -9.69
C VAL A 197 -13.20 5.32 -10.17
N LEU A 198 -13.21 6.35 -9.32
CA LEU A 198 -12.56 7.64 -9.56
C LEU A 198 -11.32 7.76 -8.66
N PHE A 199 -10.38 8.62 -9.00
CA PHE A 199 -9.24 8.95 -8.13
C PHE A 199 -9.43 10.34 -7.49
N GLU A 200 -8.97 10.51 -6.25
CA GLU A 200 -9.18 11.73 -5.46
C GLU A 200 -8.18 12.86 -5.81
N CYS A 201 -8.48 14.08 -5.35
CA CYS A 201 -7.70 15.30 -5.64
C CYS A 201 -6.27 15.32 -5.08
N HIS A 202 -5.94 14.45 -4.11
CA HIS A 202 -4.57 14.26 -3.60
C HIS A 202 -3.76 13.24 -4.42
N VAL A 203 -4.29 12.81 -5.55
CA VAL A 203 -3.65 11.93 -6.52
C VAL A 203 -3.55 12.67 -7.86
N ILE A 204 -2.41 12.54 -8.54
CA ILE A 204 -2.18 13.02 -9.90
C ILE A 204 -2.14 11.81 -10.82
N ARG A 205 -2.91 11.87 -11.92
CA ARG A 205 -2.89 10.85 -12.97
C ARG A 205 -2.02 11.27 -14.14
N LEU A 206 -1.18 10.36 -14.61
CA LEU A 206 -0.59 10.35 -15.95
C LEU A 206 -1.18 9.16 -16.71
N SER A 207 -1.83 9.40 -17.84
CA SER A 207 -2.31 8.34 -18.72
C SER A 207 -1.21 7.96 -19.71
N LEU A 208 -0.59 6.80 -19.52
CA LEU A 208 0.53 6.34 -20.33
C LEU A 208 0.11 6.00 -21.76
N ASP A 209 0.99 6.27 -22.72
CA ASP A 209 0.86 5.85 -24.11
C ASP A 209 1.37 4.40 -24.23
N LEU A 210 0.43 3.46 -24.31
CA LEU A 210 0.73 2.02 -24.33
C LEU A 210 1.44 1.55 -25.63
N GLN A 211 1.54 2.42 -26.65
CA GLN A 211 2.35 2.13 -27.82
C GLN A 211 3.84 2.45 -27.62
N LYS A 212 4.15 3.27 -26.61
CA LYS A 212 5.51 3.72 -26.31
C LYS A 212 6.10 3.09 -25.07
N CYS A 213 5.28 2.81 -24.07
CA CYS A 213 5.75 2.27 -22.81
C CYS A 213 4.76 1.28 -22.17
N VAL A 214 5.31 0.39 -21.35
CA VAL A 214 4.57 -0.58 -20.58
C VAL A 214 4.40 -0.08 -19.14
N PRO A 215 3.18 -0.04 -18.59
CA PRO A 215 2.91 0.53 -17.26
C PRO A 215 3.76 -0.10 -16.14
N GLU A 216 3.93 -1.41 -16.14
CA GLU A 216 4.72 -2.15 -15.15
C GLU A 216 6.20 -1.73 -15.17
N PHE A 217 6.77 -1.50 -16.36
CA PHE A 217 8.13 -0.98 -16.50
C PHE A 217 8.24 0.43 -15.92
N VAL A 218 7.34 1.34 -16.30
CA VAL A 218 7.35 2.74 -15.83
C VAL A 218 7.14 2.82 -14.32
N GLN A 219 6.30 1.96 -13.78
CA GLN A 219 6.06 1.92 -12.33
C GLN A 219 7.33 1.51 -11.57
N VAL A 220 8.03 0.44 -11.97
CA VAL A 220 9.28 0.04 -11.32
C VAL A 220 10.36 1.10 -11.49
N LEU A 221 10.50 1.69 -12.68
CA LEU A 221 11.40 2.82 -12.93
C LEU A 221 11.12 3.98 -11.95
N SER A 222 9.84 4.26 -11.66
CA SER A 222 9.45 5.34 -10.73
C SER A 222 9.88 5.09 -9.28
N THR A 223 10.20 3.85 -8.92
CA THR A 223 10.70 3.50 -7.59
C THR A 223 12.23 3.59 -7.47
N THR A 224 12.94 3.73 -8.58
CA THR A 224 14.41 3.80 -8.60
C THR A 224 14.92 5.12 -8.00
N PRO A 225 16.12 5.15 -7.40
CA PRO A 225 16.75 6.37 -6.92
C PRO A 225 16.83 7.47 -8.00
N PHE A 226 17.08 7.09 -9.26
CA PHE A 226 17.10 7.96 -10.41
C PHE A 226 15.82 8.81 -10.54
N PHE A 227 14.66 8.17 -10.56
CA PHE A 227 13.39 8.85 -10.70
C PHE A 227 12.98 9.58 -9.41
N ARG A 228 13.19 8.94 -8.26
CA ARG A 228 12.84 9.48 -6.94
C ARG A 228 13.54 10.83 -6.66
N ARG A 229 14.83 10.96 -6.99
CA ARG A 229 15.56 12.22 -6.82
C ARG A 229 14.94 13.35 -7.64
N GLN A 230 14.52 13.10 -8.87
CA GLN A 230 13.87 14.09 -9.73
C GLN A 230 12.55 14.57 -9.10
N ILE A 231 11.73 13.65 -8.60
CA ILE A 231 10.44 13.97 -7.92
C ILE A 231 10.67 14.80 -6.65
N ILE A 232 11.62 14.38 -5.80
CA ILE A 232 11.93 15.08 -4.55
C ILE A 232 12.44 16.49 -4.84
N ALA A 233 13.30 16.66 -5.84
CA ALA A 233 13.82 17.98 -6.23
C ALA A 233 12.73 18.97 -6.71
N GLN A 234 11.61 18.49 -7.22
CA GLN A 234 10.46 19.28 -7.66
C GLN A 234 9.36 19.42 -6.58
N SER A 235 9.51 18.77 -5.44
CA SER A 235 8.55 18.87 -4.35
C SER A 235 8.79 20.10 -3.48
N LYS A 236 7.74 20.53 -2.77
CA LYS A 236 7.79 21.65 -1.82
C LYS A 236 7.28 21.18 -0.48
N THR A 237 8.01 21.48 0.59
CA THR A 237 7.66 21.12 1.96
C THR A 237 7.30 22.38 2.76
N ALA A 238 6.11 22.38 3.34
CA ALA A 238 5.66 23.31 4.37
C ALA A 238 5.17 22.48 5.56
N THR A 239 3.88 22.51 5.88
CA THR A 239 3.27 21.60 6.87
C THR A 239 3.24 20.14 6.35
N MET A 240 3.11 19.97 5.05
CA MET A 240 3.23 18.70 4.35
C MET A 240 4.03 18.89 3.06
N THR A 241 4.60 17.80 2.55
CA THR A 241 5.30 17.81 1.26
C THR A 241 4.28 17.63 0.14
N THR A 242 4.37 18.48 -0.88
CA THR A 242 3.47 18.46 -2.05
C THR A 242 4.25 18.51 -3.35
N ILE A 243 3.68 17.96 -4.42
CA ILE A 243 4.18 18.10 -5.79
C ILE A 243 3.01 18.47 -6.71
N GLY A 244 3.26 19.33 -7.68
CA GLY A 244 2.30 19.64 -8.74
C GLY A 244 2.49 18.76 -9.97
N GLN A 245 1.53 18.83 -10.91
CA GLN A 245 1.62 18.14 -12.20
C GLN A 245 2.93 18.50 -12.93
N ASP A 246 3.25 19.79 -13.00
CA ASP A 246 4.47 20.29 -13.66
C ASP A 246 5.75 19.72 -13.04
N GLY A 247 5.73 19.45 -11.72
CA GLY A 247 6.88 18.84 -11.04
C GLY A 247 7.12 17.41 -11.51
N ILE A 248 6.05 16.63 -11.75
CA ILE A 248 6.17 15.27 -12.29
C ILE A 248 6.54 15.33 -13.79
N LEU A 249 5.93 16.25 -14.55
CA LEU A 249 6.15 16.38 -15.99
C LEU A 249 7.57 16.84 -16.37
N LYS A 250 8.34 17.39 -15.42
CA LYS A 250 9.76 17.71 -15.60
C LYS A 250 10.70 16.52 -15.47
N SER A 251 10.19 15.35 -15.07
CA SER A 251 11.05 14.18 -14.93
C SER A 251 11.39 13.56 -16.28
N SER A 252 12.56 12.93 -16.30
CA SER A 252 13.04 12.14 -17.45
C SER A 252 13.00 10.66 -17.11
N VAL A 253 12.85 9.84 -18.14
CA VAL A 253 12.79 8.39 -18.04
C VAL A 253 13.74 7.77 -19.06
N VAL A 254 14.37 6.66 -18.72
CA VAL A 254 15.04 5.80 -19.72
C VAL A 254 13.97 4.99 -20.46
N LEU A 255 14.09 4.90 -21.77
CA LEU A 255 13.07 4.24 -22.61
C LEU A 255 13.70 3.12 -23.47
N PRO A 256 13.83 1.91 -22.94
CA PRO A 256 14.27 0.77 -23.71
C PRO A 256 13.20 0.33 -24.73
N PRO A 257 13.55 -0.55 -25.70
CA PRO A 257 12.60 -1.06 -26.69
C PRO A 257 11.36 -1.69 -26.05
N ILE A 258 10.20 -1.47 -26.65
CA ILE A 258 8.89 -1.91 -26.10
C ILE A 258 8.83 -3.43 -25.91
N ASP A 259 9.46 -4.23 -26.77
CA ASP A 259 9.50 -5.69 -26.62
C ASP A 259 10.23 -6.13 -25.35
N LEU A 260 11.29 -5.42 -24.97
CA LEU A 260 12.01 -5.71 -23.73
C LEU A 260 11.21 -5.30 -22.51
N GLN A 261 10.46 -4.18 -22.59
CA GLN A 261 9.53 -3.78 -21.54
C GLN A 261 8.39 -4.80 -21.38
N ASN A 262 7.86 -5.37 -22.48
CA ASN A 262 6.84 -6.42 -22.43
C ASN A 262 7.38 -7.70 -21.76
N GLN A 263 8.58 -8.15 -22.10
CA GLN A 263 9.22 -9.30 -21.42
C GLN A 263 9.35 -9.08 -19.92
N PHE A 264 9.66 -7.86 -19.49
CA PHE A 264 9.70 -7.51 -18.09
C PHE A 264 8.31 -7.55 -17.44
N ALA A 265 7.28 -7.04 -18.12
CA ALA A 265 5.89 -7.08 -17.62
C ALA A 265 5.37 -8.52 -17.47
N ASP A 266 5.73 -9.41 -18.38
CA ASP A 266 5.40 -10.85 -18.28
C ASP A 266 6.05 -11.46 -17.03
N PHE A 267 7.32 -11.14 -16.77
CA PHE A 267 8.00 -11.57 -15.55
C PHE A 267 7.31 -11.01 -14.29
N VAL A 268 6.95 -9.72 -14.26
CA VAL A 268 6.20 -9.11 -13.16
C VAL A 268 4.89 -9.85 -12.92
N ALA A 269 4.15 -10.18 -13.99
CA ALA A 269 2.87 -10.88 -13.88
C ALA A 269 3.03 -12.29 -13.25
N GLU A 270 4.11 -13.02 -13.53
CA GLU A 270 4.40 -14.32 -12.90
C GLU A 270 4.73 -14.15 -11.41
N VAL A 271 5.52 -13.13 -11.07
CA VAL A 271 5.82 -12.82 -9.65
C VAL A 271 4.56 -12.42 -8.89
N ASP A 272 3.66 -11.62 -9.49
CA ASP A 272 2.42 -11.19 -8.84
C ASP A 272 1.44 -12.35 -8.62
N LYS A 273 1.40 -13.35 -9.48
CA LYS A 273 0.67 -14.61 -9.19
C LYS A 273 1.20 -15.27 -7.92
N SER A 274 2.53 -15.32 -7.76
CA SER A 274 3.16 -15.89 -6.57
C SER A 274 2.87 -15.09 -5.30
N LYS A 275 2.81 -13.73 -5.40
CA LYS A 275 2.39 -12.86 -4.29
C LYS A 275 0.95 -13.13 -3.88
N LEU A 276 0.03 -13.23 -4.84
CA LEU A 276 -1.37 -13.50 -4.56
C LEU A 276 -1.55 -14.81 -3.77
N PHE A 277 -0.83 -15.87 -4.13
CA PHE A 277 -0.84 -17.12 -3.36
C PHE A 277 -0.34 -16.91 -1.93
N ALA A 278 0.75 -16.16 -1.74
CA ALA A 278 1.30 -15.87 -0.41
C ALA A 278 0.31 -15.08 0.46
N GLU A 279 -0.38 -14.10 -0.11
CA GLU A 279 -1.40 -13.28 0.58
C GLU A 279 -2.63 -14.08 0.98
N LEU A 280 -3.16 -14.93 0.09
CA LEU A 280 -4.31 -15.79 0.38
C LEU A 280 -4.02 -16.75 1.52
N PHE A 281 -2.82 -17.34 1.58
CA PHE A 281 -2.41 -18.20 2.69
C PHE A 281 -2.29 -17.42 4.00
N ALA A 282 -1.75 -16.21 3.99
CA ALA A 282 -1.66 -15.37 5.19
C ALA A 282 -3.06 -14.99 5.72
N GLN A 283 -3.98 -14.64 4.83
CA GLN A 283 -5.37 -14.30 5.18
C GLN A 283 -6.12 -15.48 5.80
N ASN A 284 -6.00 -16.68 5.20
CA ASN A 284 -6.63 -17.89 5.73
C ASN A 284 -6.05 -18.28 7.10
N ALA A 285 -4.75 -18.10 7.34
CA ALA A 285 -4.13 -18.35 8.63
C ALA A 285 -4.65 -17.40 9.72
N CYS A 286 -4.86 -16.12 9.41
CA CYS A 286 -5.47 -15.15 10.34
C CYS A 286 -6.92 -15.54 10.70
N ILE A 287 -7.74 -15.88 9.72
CA ILE A 287 -9.14 -16.30 9.94
C ILE A 287 -9.23 -17.55 10.82
N LEU A 288 -8.35 -18.52 10.60
CA LEU A 288 -8.28 -19.73 11.44
C LEU A 288 -7.86 -19.43 12.88
N ALA A 289 -6.98 -18.46 13.09
CA ALA A 289 -6.56 -18.03 14.42
C ALA A 289 -7.71 -17.31 15.16
N GLU A 290 -8.44 -16.42 14.47
CA GLU A 290 -9.59 -15.70 15.05
C GLU A 290 -10.76 -16.62 15.42
N ASN A 291 -11.06 -17.62 14.58
CA ASN A 291 -12.16 -18.55 14.83
C ASN A 291 -11.88 -19.55 15.97
N ARG A 292 -10.62 -19.76 16.35
CA ARG A 292 -10.25 -20.64 17.49
C ARG A 292 -10.05 -19.88 18.80
N SER A 293 -10.05 -18.55 18.77
CA SER A 293 -9.96 -17.68 19.96
C SER A 293 -11.35 -17.30 20.53
N LYS A 294 -12.41 -17.70 19.85
CA LYS A 294 -13.81 -17.62 20.32
C LYS A 294 -14.25 -18.95 20.94
#